data_8933fa5419811b833d71c345ea841183
#
_entry.id   8933fa5419811b833d71c345ea841183
#
_cell.length_a   1.000
_cell.length_b   1.000
_cell.length_c   1.000
_cell.angle_alpha   90.00
_cell.angle_beta   90.00
_cell.angle_gamma   90.00
#
_symmetry.space_group_name_H-M   'P 1'
#
loop_
_entity.id
_entity.type
_entity.pdbx_description
1 polymer ?
#
loop_
_entity_poly.entity_id
_entity_poly.type
_entity_poly.pdbx_seq_one_letter_code
_entity_poly.pdbx_strand_id
1 'polypeptide(L)'
;MSALGRRVGMSAPAVTERVQRMERAGIITGYRMEVSPAALGLPVTAFARIRPTAGQLPRIAELAVQLPQVTECHRITGEDCFLVKVHAPAVDQLAEILDKFLLFGNTVSSIVVSSPVPPRPLPVPGIPDGPAGLNGSGPTQHSGPDGTLG
;
A
#
# COMPACT_ATOMS: atom_id res chain seq x y z
N MET A 1 -11.61 22.00 -3.20
CA MET A 1 -11.34 22.22 -4.65
C MET A 1 -10.61 23.53 -4.95
N SER A 2 -10.86 24.64 -4.24
CA SER A 2 -10.19 25.91 -4.53
C SER A 2 -8.66 25.88 -4.40
N ALA A 3 -8.12 25.14 -3.42
CA ALA A 3 -6.66 24.97 -3.29
C ALA A 3 -6.06 24.16 -4.45
N LEU A 4 -6.78 23.17 -4.97
CA LEU A 4 -6.40 22.36 -6.11
C LEU A 4 -6.42 23.21 -7.40
N GLY A 5 -7.47 24.03 -7.59
CA GLY A 5 -7.58 24.95 -8.73
C GLY A 5 -6.46 25.97 -8.77
N ARG A 6 -6.03 26.50 -7.63
CA ARG A 6 -4.90 27.43 -7.54
C ARG A 6 -3.57 26.82 -7.98
N ARG A 7 -3.32 25.54 -7.65
CA ARG A 7 -2.08 24.83 -8.00
C ARG A 7 -1.92 24.63 -9.50
N VAL A 8 -2.99 24.44 -10.24
CA VAL A 8 -2.96 24.21 -11.71
C VAL A 8 -3.29 25.46 -12.51
N GLY A 9 -3.53 26.61 -11.87
CA GLY A 9 -3.93 27.85 -12.55
C GLY A 9 -5.36 27.80 -13.12
N MET A 10 -6.19 26.82 -12.69
CA MET A 10 -7.58 26.66 -13.10
C MET A 10 -8.52 27.16 -12.02
N SER A 11 -9.72 27.62 -12.41
CA SER A 11 -10.79 27.92 -11.45
C SER A 11 -11.31 26.63 -10.77
N ALA A 12 -11.85 26.73 -9.57
CA ALA A 12 -12.45 25.61 -8.86
C ALA A 12 -13.57 24.90 -9.67
N PRO A 13 -14.50 25.62 -10.36
CA PRO A 13 -15.48 24.99 -11.24
C PRO A 13 -14.82 24.21 -12.40
N ALA A 14 -13.75 24.72 -13.00
CA ALA A 14 -13.06 24.03 -14.09
C ALA A 14 -12.38 22.75 -13.62
N VAL A 15 -11.79 22.75 -12.42
CA VAL A 15 -11.21 21.53 -11.79
C VAL A 15 -12.30 20.50 -11.51
N THR A 16 -13.42 20.93 -10.95
CA THR A 16 -14.56 20.04 -10.65
C THR A 16 -15.10 19.38 -11.92
N GLU A 17 -15.27 20.16 -13.00
CA GLU A 17 -15.74 19.63 -14.27
C GLU A 17 -14.76 18.59 -14.84
N ARG A 18 -13.46 18.86 -14.75
CA ARG A 18 -12.42 17.92 -15.22
C ARG A 18 -12.44 16.61 -14.43
N VAL A 19 -12.54 16.67 -13.11
CA VAL A 19 -12.65 15.49 -12.24
C VAL A 19 -13.90 14.68 -12.60
N GLN A 20 -15.05 15.32 -12.73
CA GLN A 20 -16.30 14.64 -13.10
C GLN A 20 -16.22 13.99 -14.49
N ARG A 21 -15.53 14.62 -15.43
CA ARG A 21 -15.31 14.05 -16.77
C ARG A 21 -14.46 12.78 -16.70
N MET A 22 -13.42 12.77 -15.87
CA MET A 22 -12.58 11.59 -15.67
C MET A 22 -13.31 10.46 -14.96
N GLU A 23 -14.20 10.78 -14.03
CA GLU A 23 -15.07 9.79 -13.38
C GLU A 23 -16.00 9.14 -14.40
N ARG A 24 -16.67 9.94 -15.24
CA ARG A 24 -17.56 9.44 -16.30
C ARG A 24 -16.82 8.62 -17.36
N ALA A 25 -15.59 8.99 -17.68
CA ALA A 25 -14.75 8.28 -18.63
C ALA A 25 -14.13 6.99 -18.05
N GLY A 26 -14.31 6.71 -16.76
CA GLY A 26 -13.72 5.56 -16.10
C GLY A 26 -12.23 5.67 -15.81
N ILE A 27 -11.65 6.87 -15.95
CA ILE A 27 -10.24 7.13 -15.59
C ILE A 27 -10.08 7.13 -14.06
N ILE A 28 -10.99 7.80 -13.35
CA ILE A 28 -11.08 7.73 -11.90
C ILE A 28 -12.09 6.64 -11.56
N THR A 29 -11.61 5.56 -10.96
CA THR A 29 -12.41 4.37 -10.66
C THR A 29 -12.97 4.35 -9.24
N GLY A 30 -12.50 5.23 -8.39
CA GLY A 30 -12.97 5.32 -7.01
C GLY A 30 -12.09 6.21 -6.15
N TYR A 31 -12.50 6.36 -4.91
CA TYR A 31 -11.80 7.10 -3.87
C TYR A 31 -11.67 6.22 -2.64
N ARG A 32 -10.55 6.32 -1.95
CA ARG A 32 -10.37 5.65 -0.67
C ARG A 32 -9.45 6.47 0.22
N MET A 33 -9.66 6.35 1.52
CA MET A 33 -8.79 6.98 2.50
C MET A 33 -7.50 6.17 2.66
N GLU A 34 -6.42 6.88 2.91
CA GLU A 34 -5.18 6.27 3.35
C GLU A 34 -5.16 6.20 4.88
N VAL A 35 -4.76 5.06 5.41
CA VAL A 35 -4.60 4.85 6.84
C VAL A 35 -3.19 4.38 7.14
N SER A 36 -2.68 4.74 8.31
CA SER A 36 -1.40 4.23 8.79
C SER A 36 -1.58 2.81 9.35
N PRO A 37 -0.98 1.78 8.77
CA PRO A 37 -1.06 0.44 9.34
C PRO A 37 -0.52 0.37 10.77
N ALA A 38 0.57 1.08 11.06
CA ALA A 38 1.14 1.14 12.40
C ALA A 38 0.16 1.75 13.42
N ALA A 39 -0.57 2.81 13.06
CA ALA A 39 -1.59 3.43 13.90
C ALA A 39 -2.77 2.49 14.18
N LEU A 40 -3.03 1.55 13.29
CA LEU A 40 -4.05 0.51 13.46
C LEU A 40 -3.54 -0.73 14.22
N GLY A 41 -2.31 -0.70 14.74
CA GLY A 41 -1.70 -1.84 15.40
C GLY A 41 -1.17 -2.92 14.47
N LEU A 42 -0.86 -2.58 13.22
CA LEU A 42 -0.36 -3.48 12.18
C LEU A 42 1.01 -2.99 11.64
N PRO A 43 2.05 -2.90 12.47
CA PRO A 43 3.33 -2.31 12.07
C PRO A 43 4.14 -3.18 11.11
N VAL A 44 3.83 -4.48 11.00
CA VAL A 44 4.57 -5.40 10.14
C VAL A 44 3.85 -5.52 8.80
N THR A 45 4.54 -5.16 7.72
CA THR A 45 4.09 -5.34 6.35
C THR A 45 5.02 -6.29 5.63
N ALA A 46 4.48 -7.25 4.91
CA ALA A 46 5.26 -8.20 4.13
C ALA A 46 4.65 -8.40 2.74
N PHE A 47 5.53 -8.74 1.80
CA PHE A 47 5.16 -9.28 0.49
C PHE A 47 5.48 -10.76 0.47
N ALA A 48 4.55 -11.57 0.02
CA ALA A 48 4.73 -13.00 -0.13
C ALA A 48 4.53 -13.41 -1.59
N ARG A 49 5.46 -14.20 -2.09
CA ARG A 49 5.32 -14.88 -3.39
C ARG A 49 4.89 -16.30 -3.12
N ILE A 50 3.85 -16.73 -3.84
CA ILE A 50 3.26 -18.04 -3.62
C ILE A 50 3.28 -18.80 -4.94
N ARG A 51 3.91 -19.98 -4.91
CA ARG A 51 3.92 -20.94 -6.00
C ARG A 51 2.91 -22.01 -5.67
N PRO A 52 1.75 -22.05 -6.38
CA PRO A 52 0.76 -23.08 -6.13
C PRO A 52 1.30 -24.48 -6.43
N THR A 53 0.92 -25.44 -5.62
CA THR A 53 1.03 -26.85 -6.00
C THR A 53 -0.02 -27.18 -7.04
N ALA A 54 0.14 -28.30 -7.75
CA ALA A 54 -0.72 -28.67 -8.85
C ALA A 54 -2.21 -28.67 -8.47
N GLY A 55 -3.03 -27.92 -9.23
CA GLY A 55 -4.46 -27.83 -9.01
C GLY A 55 -4.92 -26.88 -7.88
N GLN A 56 -4.00 -26.24 -7.14
CA GLN A 56 -4.35 -25.44 -5.98
C GLN A 56 -4.44 -23.93 -6.24
N LEU A 57 -4.21 -23.50 -7.46
CA LEU A 57 -4.24 -22.09 -7.83
C LEU A 57 -5.54 -21.36 -7.41
N PRO A 58 -6.75 -21.90 -7.65
CA PRO A 58 -7.98 -21.26 -7.21
C PRO A 58 -8.09 -21.13 -5.69
N ARG A 59 -7.53 -22.06 -4.93
CA ARG A 59 -7.56 -22.07 -3.46
C ARG A 59 -6.77 -20.92 -2.87
N ILE A 60 -5.66 -20.57 -3.48
CA ILE A 60 -4.84 -19.43 -3.04
C ILE A 60 -5.62 -18.12 -3.22
N ALA A 61 -6.26 -17.94 -4.37
CA ALA A 61 -7.08 -16.75 -4.61
C ALA A 61 -8.26 -16.65 -3.63
N GLU A 62 -8.96 -17.75 -3.39
CA GLU A 62 -10.07 -17.81 -2.42
C GLU A 62 -9.60 -17.46 -1.01
N LEU A 63 -8.48 -18.02 -0.57
CA LEU A 63 -7.92 -17.76 0.74
C LEU A 63 -7.53 -16.28 0.89
N ALA A 64 -6.89 -15.70 -0.11
CA ALA A 64 -6.50 -14.29 -0.10
C ALA A 64 -7.71 -13.36 0.07
N VAL A 65 -8.81 -13.65 -0.61
CA VAL A 65 -10.07 -12.88 -0.47
C VAL A 65 -10.65 -12.98 0.94
N GLN A 66 -10.52 -14.12 1.59
CA GLN A 66 -11.08 -14.37 2.92
C GLN A 66 -10.27 -13.74 4.07
N LEU A 67 -9.00 -13.45 3.85
CA LEU A 67 -8.10 -12.91 4.88
C LEU A 67 -8.09 -11.39 4.86
N PRO A 68 -8.65 -10.69 5.85
CA PRO A 68 -8.68 -9.23 5.89
C PRO A 68 -7.28 -8.61 6.06
N GLN A 69 -6.30 -9.35 6.54
CA GLN A 69 -4.91 -8.91 6.66
C GLN A 69 -4.22 -8.82 5.29
N VAL A 70 -4.77 -9.48 4.27
CA VAL A 70 -4.31 -9.39 2.88
C VAL A 70 -4.95 -8.17 2.23
N THR A 71 -4.14 -7.17 1.90
CA THR A 71 -4.62 -5.93 1.29
C THR A 71 -4.44 -5.88 -0.22
N GLU A 72 -3.59 -6.72 -0.77
CA GLU A 72 -3.38 -6.88 -2.20
C GLU A 72 -3.07 -8.34 -2.52
N CYS A 73 -3.61 -8.83 -3.61
CA CYS A 73 -3.27 -10.14 -4.17
C CYS A 73 -3.28 -10.02 -5.69
N HIS A 74 -2.15 -10.29 -6.32
CA HIS A 74 -1.97 -10.17 -7.76
C HIS A 74 -1.53 -11.50 -8.36
N ARG A 75 -2.12 -11.86 -9.51
CA ARG A 75 -1.56 -12.88 -10.39
C ARG A 75 -0.37 -12.26 -11.10
N ILE A 76 0.77 -12.92 -11.03
CA ILE A 76 2.00 -12.47 -11.65
C ILE A 76 2.52 -13.51 -12.65
N THR A 77 3.31 -13.07 -13.60
CA THR A 77 4.01 -13.96 -14.51
C THR A 77 5.18 -14.65 -13.82
N GLY A 78 5.60 -15.80 -14.33
CA GLY A 78 6.68 -16.59 -13.76
C GLY A 78 6.16 -17.74 -12.91
N GLU A 79 7.08 -18.42 -12.23
CA GLU A 79 6.78 -19.66 -11.50
C GLU A 79 5.96 -19.42 -10.22
N ASP A 80 6.11 -18.26 -9.59
CA ASP A 80 5.47 -17.97 -8.31
C ASP A 80 3.98 -17.68 -8.41
N CYS A 81 3.45 -17.32 -9.56
CA CYS A 81 2.04 -17.09 -9.86
C CYS A 81 1.33 -16.00 -9.05
N PHE A 82 1.59 -15.84 -7.76
CA PHE A 82 0.93 -14.85 -6.89
C PHE A 82 1.92 -13.98 -6.14
N LEU A 83 1.56 -12.70 -6.02
CA LEU A 83 2.18 -11.74 -5.11
C LEU A 83 1.11 -11.21 -4.17
N VAL A 84 1.34 -11.33 -2.87
CA VAL A 84 0.38 -10.97 -1.83
C VAL A 84 1.02 -9.95 -0.89
N LYS A 85 0.28 -8.91 -0.54
CA LYS A 85 0.69 -7.94 0.49
C LYS A 85 -0.11 -8.19 1.76
N VAL A 86 0.59 -8.34 2.87
CA VAL A 86 0.01 -8.72 4.16
C VAL A 86 0.43 -7.74 5.23
N HIS A 87 -0.49 -7.40 6.13
CA HIS A 87 -0.21 -6.61 7.33
C HIS A 87 -0.48 -7.44 8.57
N ALA A 88 0.40 -7.33 9.57
CA ALA A 88 0.29 -8.07 10.80
C ALA A 88 0.75 -7.24 12.01
N PRO A 89 0.25 -7.56 13.23
CA PRO A 89 0.70 -6.90 14.45
C PRO A 89 2.15 -7.22 14.82
N ALA A 90 2.61 -8.43 14.52
CA ALA A 90 3.95 -8.92 14.83
C ALA A 90 4.37 -10.01 13.85
N VAL A 91 5.66 -10.35 13.85
CA VAL A 91 6.23 -11.33 12.92
C VAL A 91 5.67 -12.75 13.13
N ASP A 92 5.41 -13.14 14.38
CA ASP A 92 4.80 -14.43 14.69
C ASP A 92 3.37 -14.56 14.12
N GLN A 93 2.60 -13.50 14.19
CA GLN A 93 1.26 -13.45 13.59
C GLN A 93 1.30 -13.40 12.06
N LEU A 94 2.33 -12.74 11.50
CA LEU A 94 2.58 -12.81 10.06
C LEU A 94 2.83 -14.26 9.63
N ALA A 95 3.65 -14.99 10.37
CA ALA A 95 3.91 -16.41 10.09
C ALA A 95 2.63 -17.24 10.12
N GLU A 96 1.76 -17.03 11.10
CA GLU A 96 0.46 -17.71 11.17
C GLU A 96 -0.43 -17.46 9.95
N ILE A 97 -0.45 -16.22 9.44
CA ILE A 97 -1.20 -15.87 8.24
C ILE A 97 -0.61 -16.59 7.01
N LEU A 98 0.72 -16.55 6.88
CA LEU A 98 1.41 -17.15 5.73
C LEU A 98 1.34 -18.67 5.74
N ASP A 99 1.31 -19.29 6.91
CA ASP A 99 1.19 -20.75 7.07
C ASP A 99 -0.12 -21.28 6.48
N LYS A 100 -1.15 -20.48 6.43
CA LYS A 100 -2.42 -20.85 5.79
C LYS A 100 -2.25 -21.09 4.29
N PHE A 101 -1.35 -20.35 3.64
CA PHE A 101 -1.04 -20.53 2.22
C PHE A 101 -0.18 -21.76 1.96
N LEU A 102 0.60 -22.22 2.93
CA LEU A 102 1.44 -23.41 2.78
C LEU A 102 0.65 -24.68 2.50
N LEU A 103 -0.63 -24.72 2.83
CA LEU A 103 -1.51 -25.83 2.47
C LEU A 103 -1.69 -25.98 0.96
N PHE A 104 -1.48 -24.90 0.20
CA PHE A 104 -1.79 -24.83 -1.21
C PHE A 104 -0.61 -24.52 -2.10
N GLY A 105 0.54 -24.17 -1.53
CA GLY A 105 1.72 -23.82 -2.29
C GLY A 105 2.92 -23.45 -1.43
N ASN A 106 4.06 -23.31 -2.08
CA ASN A 106 5.28 -22.82 -1.45
C ASN A 106 5.22 -21.30 -1.34
N THR A 107 5.63 -20.78 -0.20
CA THR A 107 5.58 -19.34 0.09
C THR A 107 6.96 -18.83 0.43
N VAL A 108 7.36 -17.73 -0.21
CA VAL A 108 8.57 -16.96 0.12
C VAL A 108 8.13 -15.56 0.51
N SER A 109 8.44 -15.14 1.73
CA SER A 109 8.03 -13.84 2.25
C SER A 109 9.21 -12.90 2.45
N SER A 110 8.94 -11.62 2.30
CA SER A 110 9.89 -10.53 2.57
C SER A 110 9.20 -9.45 3.39
N ILE A 111 9.78 -9.12 4.53
CA ILE A 111 9.27 -8.07 5.41
C ILE A 111 9.76 -6.72 4.91
N VAL A 112 8.86 -5.75 4.83
CA VAL A 112 9.20 -4.37 4.46
C VAL A 112 9.98 -3.72 5.60
N VAL A 113 11.19 -3.29 5.31
CA VAL A 113 12.05 -2.60 6.28
C VAL A 113 11.78 -1.09 6.26
N SER A 114 11.64 -0.53 5.08
CA SER A 114 11.33 0.89 4.87
C SER A 114 10.69 1.08 3.50
N SER A 115 9.99 2.19 3.32
CA SER A 115 9.34 2.51 2.05
C SER A 115 9.76 3.92 1.61
N PRO A 116 10.84 4.03 0.81
CA PRO A 116 11.25 5.32 0.24
C PRO A 116 10.13 5.96 -0.60
N VAL A 117 9.32 5.14 -1.25
CA VAL A 117 8.11 5.54 -1.94
C VAL A 117 6.96 4.73 -1.37
N PRO A 118 6.24 5.25 -0.35
CA PRO A 118 5.03 4.60 0.13
C PRO A 118 3.95 4.59 -0.96
N PRO A 119 2.92 3.75 -0.84
CA PRO A 119 1.85 3.73 -1.81
C PRO A 119 1.29 5.13 -2.05
N ARG A 120 1.20 5.50 -3.30
CA ARG A 120 0.67 6.79 -3.76
C ARG A 120 -0.12 6.60 -5.04
N PRO A 121 -1.09 7.48 -5.34
CA PRO A 121 -1.85 7.39 -6.57
C PRO A 121 -0.97 7.63 -7.79
N LEU A 122 -1.41 7.08 -8.92
CA LEU A 122 -0.79 7.39 -10.21
C LEU A 122 -0.96 8.90 -10.51
N PRO A 123 0.06 9.54 -11.10
CA PRO A 123 -0.08 10.93 -11.52
C PRO A 123 -1.12 11.05 -12.64
N VAL A 124 -2.01 12.02 -12.50
CA VAL A 124 -3.03 12.31 -13.51
C VAL A 124 -2.67 13.65 -14.17
N PRO A 125 -2.49 13.70 -15.50
CA PRO A 125 -2.14 14.94 -16.19
C PRO A 125 -3.13 16.07 -15.89
N GLY A 126 -2.62 17.23 -15.44
CA GLY A 126 -3.41 18.41 -15.12
C GLY A 126 -4.12 18.37 -13.77
N ILE A 127 -3.89 17.35 -12.95
CA ILE A 127 -4.30 17.32 -11.56
C ILE A 127 -3.01 17.29 -10.72
N PRO A 128 -2.80 18.26 -9.82
CA PRO A 128 -1.61 18.28 -8.99
C PRO A 128 -1.65 17.15 -7.98
N ASP A 129 -0.47 16.70 -7.57
CA ASP A 129 -0.33 15.80 -6.44
C ASP A 129 -0.96 16.46 -5.20
N GLY A 130 -1.50 15.65 -4.32
CA GLY A 130 -2.03 16.13 -3.06
C GLY A 130 -0.98 16.90 -2.26
N PRO A 131 -1.37 17.64 -1.21
CA PRO A 131 -0.45 18.49 -0.47
C PRO A 131 0.77 17.70 -0.01
N ALA A 132 1.94 18.10 -0.50
CA ALA A 132 3.21 17.61 0.00
C ALA A 132 3.32 18.01 1.47
N GLY A 133 3.12 17.09 2.40
CA GLY A 133 3.24 17.41 3.79
C GLY A 133 2.56 16.51 4.80
N LEU A 134 1.70 15.61 4.38
CA LEU A 134 1.11 14.66 5.32
C LEU A 134 1.92 13.36 5.48
N ASN A 135 2.98 13.20 4.70
CA ASN A 135 3.91 12.07 4.82
C ASN A 135 5.23 12.44 5.51
N GLY A 136 5.25 13.56 6.22
CA GLY A 136 6.45 14.08 6.89
C GLY A 136 6.62 13.57 8.31
N SER A 137 6.74 12.27 8.49
CA SER A 137 7.44 11.76 9.66
C SER A 137 8.88 11.46 9.26
N GLY A 138 9.64 12.53 9.04
CA GLY A 138 11.09 12.43 9.01
C GLY A 138 11.58 11.92 10.37
N PRO A 139 12.68 11.15 10.40
CA PRO A 139 13.23 10.71 11.67
C PRO A 139 13.59 11.94 12.50
N THR A 140 13.02 12.05 13.68
CA THR A 140 13.46 12.96 14.71
C THR A 140 14.92 12.64 14.99
N GLN A 141 15.81 13.49 14.52
CA GLN A 141 17.20 13.46 14.97
C GLN A 141 17.20 13.82 16.47
N HIS A 142 17.40 12.82 17.27
CA HIS A 142 17.79 13.02 18.65
C HIS A 142 19.20 13.60 18.64
N SER A 143 19.28 14.92 18.76
CA SER A 143 20.51 15.60 19.17
C SER A 143 20.77 15.19 20.61
N GLY A 144 21.69 14.28 20.81
CA GLY A 144 22.21 13.97 22.14
C GLY A 144 22.88 15.19 22.75
N PRO A 145 22.79 15.37 24.07
CA PRO A 145 23.49 16.49 24.73
C PRO A 145 24.99 16.28 24.68
N ASP A 146 25.67 17.27 24.18
CA ASP A 146 27.12 17.42 24.24
C ASP A 146 27.55 17.44 25.71
N GLY A 147 28.14 16.35 26.16
CA GLY A 147 28.75 16.25 27.46
C GLY A 147 30.16 16.83 27.43
N THR A 148 30.24 18.10 27.71
CA THR A 148 31.56 18.77 28.01
C THR A 148 31.96 18.41 29.43
N LEU A 149 32.92 17.54 29.57
CA LEU A 149 33.68 17.40 30.82
C LEU A 149 34.91 18.27 30.73
N GLY A 150 34.95 19.29 31.58
CA GLY A 150 36.13 20.00 31.96
C GLY A 150 36.95 19.21 33.00
#